data_c22885da7ce21e6260b040aa675110f2
#
_entry.id   c22885da7ce21e6260b040aa675110f2
#
_cell.length_a   1.000
_cell.length_b   1.000
_cell.length_c   1.000
_cell.angle_alpha   90.00
_cell.angle_beta   90.00
_cell.angle_gamma   90.00
#
_symmetry.space_group_name_H-M   'P 1'
#
loop_
_entity.id
_entity.type
_entity.pdbx_description
1 polymer ?
#
loop_
_entity_poly.entity_id
_entity_poly.type
_entity_poly.pdbx_seq_one_letter_code
_entity_poly.pdbx_strand_id
1 'polypeptide(L)'
;MFDRFRRIRRTKRSLLLAALLCLVSFHASADSAIYGGGPFYHGGQPVMDDLRASGFTTVILFGVHVQTDGDLHFNNDPIISNGTYIGDPGWPARLATLKTAPTSVTRIEASVGGWGTGDFQNIKNLIAAQGTGPTSVLYKNFQTLKQVTGADAIDFDDESTYDLGSSTAFGNMLWGLGYSITLAPYTNMTYWKSLADNLAGKVDGIHLQVYDGGAGNNPATWSTTLGMAVDPGVWSKHGSGCTAGDSPATVQSKMTNWKNSAGIVGGFIWLYDDIQACWSQGTTAQYAGAINAVFVGNAAPVANFSSSVAGSTVAFSDASTDSDGTIVARQWTFGDGATSTATNPSHSYAANGTYTVTLTVTDDDGATASRSNVVTVGANLALNRPATGSIVCNANESAAKAVNGSVSGGTTDKFCSLASSKWLRVDLGSSRTVRSFVIKHAGAGGEATAWNTKAFTLQTSTDGATWTTVATVSASSASVTTHAITPRTARYVRLNISTPTQNGDPAARIYELEVY
;
A
#
# COMPACT_ATOMS: atom_id res chain seq x y z
N MET A 1 23.71 0.56 73.29
CA MET A 1 23.24 1.89 73.70
C MET A 1 22.98 2.68 72.42
N PHE A 2 21.69 2.91 72.14
CA PHE A 2 21.08 3.83 71.19
C PHE A 2 21.73 4.05 69.81
N ASP A 3 21.21 3.43 68.68
CA ASP A 3 19.97 3.74 67.97
C ASP A 3 19.96 5.13 67.27
N ARG A 4 19.90 5.10 65.95
CA ARG A 4 19.01 5.93 65.12
C ARG A 4 19.01 5.55 63.64
N PHE A 5 17.89 4.95 63.25
CA PHE A 5 17.44 4.78 61.89
C PHE A 5 17.39 6.08 61.11
N ARG A 6 17.91 6.10 59.87
CA ARG A 6 17.52 7.05 58.86
C ARG A 6 17.01 6.29 57.61
N ARG A 7 15.70 6.32 57.44
CA ARG A 7 15.01 5.87 56.24
C ARG A 7 15.36 6.80 55.07
N ILE A 8 16.01 6.28 54.03
CA ILE A 8 16.10 6.93 52.75
C ILE A 8 14.97 6.38 51.90
N ARG A 9 13.97 7.26 51.62
CA ARG A 9 12.93 6.98 50.62
C ARG A 9 13.56 7.00 49.22
N ARG A 10 13.69 5.85 48.58
CA ARG A 10 13.96 5.77 47.16
C ARG A 10 12.64 5.94 46.40
N THR A 11 12.44 7.11 45.81
CA THR A 11 11.42 7.34 44.77
C THR A 11 11.81 6.57 43.51
N LYS A 12 11.07 5.51 43.21
CA LYS A 12 11.14 4.84 41.90
C LYS A 12 10.57 5.78 40.85
N ARG A 13 11.42 6.39 40.05
CA ARG A 13 11.02 6.97 38.77
C ARG A 13 10.89 5.81 37.78
N SER A 14 9.64 5.44 37.46
CA SER A 14 9.34 4.56 36.34
C SER A 14 9.61 5.32 35.05
N LEU A 15 10.70 5.01 34.36
CA LEU A 15 10.85 5.35 32.95
C LEU A 15 9.90 4.43 32.15
N LEU A 16 8.80 4.99 31.69
CA LEU A 16 8.05 4.37 30.58
C LEU A 16 8.91 4.56 29.32
N LEU A 17 9.60 3.50 28.92
CA LEU A 17 10.14 3.37 27.58
C LEU A 17 8.94 3.06 26.65
N ALA A 18 8.42 4.09 25.97
CA ALA A 18 7.49 3.89 24.87
C ALA A 18 8.29 3.26 23.71
N ALA A 19 8.26 1.96 23.61
CA ALA A 19 8.68 1.26 22.41
C ALA A 19 7.68 1.63 21.30
N LEU A 20 8.12 2.53 20.42
CA LEU A 20 7.45 2.80 19.15
C LEU A 20 7.62 1.53 18.30
N LEU A 21 6.69 0.57 18.41
CA LEU A 21 6.55 -0.48 17.42
C LEU A 21 6.17 0.22 16.11
N CYS A 22 7.15 0.40 15.23
CA CYS A 22 6.87 0.53 13.80
C CYS A 22 6.19 -0.77 13.38
N LEU A 23 4.88 -0.79 13.36
CA LEU A 23 4.11 -1.76 12.59
C LEU A 23 4.44 -1.46 11.12
N VAL A 24 5.49 -2.10 10.63
CA VAL A 24 5.63 -2.32 9.19
C VAL A 24 4.48 -3.25 8.88
N SER A 25 3.41 -2.70 8.31
CA SER A 25 2.37 -3.48 7.67
C SER A 25 3.06 -4.20 6.51
N PHE A 26 3.49 -5.45 6.76
CA PHE A 26 3.70 -6.38 5.67
C PHE A 26 2.32 -6.53 5.05
N HIS A 27 2.10 -5.87 3.91
CA HIS A 27 1.05 -6.27 3.02
C HIS A 27 1.43 -7.69 2.63
N ALA A 28 0.73 -8.67 3.17
CA ALA A 28 0.79 -10.02 2.66
C ALA A 28 0.29 -9.90 1.21
N SER A 29 1.23 -9.91 0.26
CA SER A 29 0.91 -10.13 -1.14
C SER A 29 0.11 -11.43 -1.17
N ALA A 30 -1.04 -11.43 -1.83
CA ALA A 30 -1.80 -12.65 -2.06
C ALA A 30 -0.85 -13.71 -2.60
N ASP A 31 -0.82 -14.90 -1.98
CA ASP A 31 -0.07 -16.00 -2.56
C ASP A 31 -0.92 -16.61 -3.69
N SER A 32 -0.63 -16.21 -4.91
CA SER A 32 -1.24 -16.78 -6.11
C SER A 32 -0.22 -17.64 -6.82
N ALA A 33 -0.48 -18.95 -6.87
CA ALA A 33 0.46 -19.90 -7.43
C ALA A 33 -0.06 -20.56 -8.71
N ILE A 34 0.88 -20.99 -9.57
CA ILE A 34 0.59 -21.72 -10.80
C ILE A 34 1.54 -22.92 -10.94
N TYR A 35 0.95 -24.10 -11.14
CA TYR A 35 1.68 -25.29 -11.52
C TYR A 35 1.89 -25.34 -13.04
N GLY A 36 3.04 -25.81 -13.48
CA GLY A 36 3.28 -26.03 -14.90
C GLY A 36 4.41 -27.03 -15.15
N GLY A 37 4.21 -27.82 -16.21
CA GLY A 37 5.08 -28.94 -16.58
C GLY A 37 5.92 -28.68 -17.82
N GLY A 38 5.62 -29.40 -18.90
CA GLY A 38 6.39 -29.40 -20.14
C GLY A 38 6.76 -28.03 -20.69
N PRO A 39 5.83 -27.07 -20.77
CA PRO A 39 6.13 -25.71 -21.22
C PRO A 39 7.19 -24.99 -20.40
N PHE A 40 7.28 -25.24 -19.09
CA PHE A 40 8.29 -24.61 -18.23
C PHE A 40 9.73 -25.07 -18.56
N TYR A 41 9.87 -26.21 -19.17
CA TYR A 41 11.16 -26.74 -19.64
C TYR A 41 11.43 -26.46 -21.11
N HIS A 42 10.44 -26.76 -21.98
CA HIS A 42 10.58 -26.72 -23.42
C HIS A 42 10.13 -25.42 -24.09
N GLY A 43 9.29 -24.60 -23.41
CA GLY A 43 8.65 -23.41 -23.99
C GLY A 43 9.57 -22.20 -24.18
N GLY A 44 10.79 -22.28 -23.68
CA GLY A 44 11.81 -21.23 -23.87
C GLY A 44 11.51 -19.93 -23.10
N GLN A 45 12.15 -18.84 -23.54
CA GLN A 45 12.00 -17.53 -22.90
C GLN A 45 10.57 -16.96 -22.97
N PRO A 46 9.77 -17.15 -24.05
CA PRO A 46 8.41 -16.63 -24.10
C PRO A 46 7.50 -17.10 -22.95
N VAL A 47 7.66 -18.34 -22.49
CA VAL A 47 6.91 -18.88 -21.35
C VAL A 47 7.35 -18.18 -20.05
N MET A 48 8.64 -17.93 -19.87
CA MET A 48 9.13 -17.19 -18.71
C MET A 48 8.63 -15.74 -18.72
N ASP A 49 8.55 -15.10 -19.87
CA ASP A 49 8.07 -13.73 -20.03
C ASP A 49 6.54 -13.64 -19.75
N ASP A 50 5.76 -14.63 -20.18
CA ASP A 50 4.32 -14.74 -19.85
C ASP A 50 4.12 -14.89 -18.34
N LEU A 51 4.88 -15.78 -17.68
CA LEU A 51 4.80 -15.98 -16.22
C LEU A 51 5.18 -14.71 -15.46
N ARG A 52 6.24 -14.02 -15.87
CA ARG A 52 6.69 -12.76 -15.24
C ARG A 52 5.65 -11.65 -15.32
N ALA A 53 4.91 -11.60 -16.42
CA ALA A 53 3.86 -10.60 -16.67
C ALA A 53 2.48 -11.02 -16.16
N SER A 54 2.32 -12.27 -15.72
CA SER A 54 1.02 -12.87 -15.43
C SER A 54 0.29 -12.30 -14.22
N GLY A 55 1.04 -11.84 -13.20
CA GLY A 55 0.50 -11.49 -11.89
C GLY A 55 0.58 -12.62 -10.85
N PHE A 56 0.93 -13.86 -11.22
CA PHE A 56 1.21 -14.90 -10.23
C PHE A 56 2.45 -14.56 -9.41
N THR A 57 2.39 -14.83 -8.09
CA THR A 57 3.50 -14.58 -7.16
C THR A 57 4.40 -15.80 -6.99
N THR A 58 3.84 -17.00 -7.17
CA THR A 58 4.53 -18.28 -7.02
C THR A 58 4.40 -19.13 -8.29
N VAL A 59 5.53 -19.64 -8.76
CA VAL A 59 5.62 -20.58 -9.89
C VAL A 59 6.09 -21.94 -9.36
N ILE A 60 5.30 -22.98 -9.61
CA ILE A 60 5.56 -24.34 -9.12
C ILE A 60 5.94 -25.23 -10.31
N LEU A 61 7.20 -25.66 -10.33
CA LEU A 61 7.78 -26.52 -11.35
C LEU A 61 7.25 -27.96 -11.14
N PHE A 62 6.32 -28.41 -11.96
CA PHE A 62 5.69 -29.72 -11.87
C PHE A 62 6.03 -30.60 -13.09
N GLY A 63 6.51 -31.82 -12.93
CA GLY A 63 6.85 -32.56 -11.71
C GLY A 63 8.32 -32.95 -11.74
N VAL A 64 8.94 -32.80 -10.58
CA VAL A 64 10.29 -33.34 -10.41
C VAL A 64 10.17 -34.77 -9.90
N HIS A 65 10.59 -35.71 -10.75
CA HIS A 65 10.48 -37.14 -10.44
C HIS A 65 11.80 -37.73 -9.94
N VAL A 66 11.74 -38.46 -8.84
CA VAL A 66 12.87 -39.15 -8.23
C VAL A 66 12.90 -40.58 -8.73
N GLN A 67 13.90 -40.94 -9.53
CA GLN A 67 14.07 -42.26 -10.08
C GLN A 67 14.57 -43.27 -9.02
N THR A 68 14.54 -44.57 -9.34
CA THR A 68 14.97 -45.64 -8.41
C THR A 68 16.44 -45.57 -8.01
N ASP A 69 17.28 -44.99 -8.85
CA ASP A 69 18.71 -44.73 -8.61
C ASP A 69 18.96 -43.35 -7.94
N GLY A 70 17.93 -42.55 -7.81
CA GLY A 70 17.93 -41.22 -7.21
C GLY A 70 18.15 -40.09 -8.21
N ASP A 71 18.30 -40.37 -9.50
CA ASP A 71 18.35 -39.34 -10.54
C ASP A 71 17.05 -38.55 -10.58
N LEU A 72 17.16 -37.25 -10.89
CA LEU A 72 15.98 -36.38 -11.00
C LEU A 72 15.64 -36.14 -12.46
N HIS A 73 14.37 -36.34 -12.78
CA HIS A 73 13.79 -35.98 -14.06
C HIS A 73 12.79 -34.85 -13.89
N PHE A 74 12.72 -33.94 -14.85
CA PHE A 74 11.63 -32.98 -14.95
C PHE A 74 10.64 -33.54 -15.99
N ASN A 75 9.52 -34.06 -15.50
CA ASN A 75 8.65 -34.95 -16.26
C ASN A 75 9.44 -36.16 -16.81
N ASN A 76 9.61 -36.25 -18.13
CA ASN A 76 10.37 -37.33 -18.77
C ASN A 76 11.83 -36.98 -19.08
N ASP A 77 12.24 -35.73 -18.82
CA ASP A 77 13.58 -35.25 -19.16
C ASP A 77 14.55 -35.45 -18.00
N PRO A 78 15.63 -36.21 -18.13
CA PRO A 78 16.64 -36.33 -17.11
C PRO A 78 17.35 -34.99 -16.91
N ILE A 79 17.36 -34.48 -15.70
CA ILE A 79 17.93 -33.16 -15.40
C ILE A 79 19.14 -33.23 -14.44
N ILE A 80 19.15 -34.16 -13.49
CA ILE A 80 20.25 -34.26 -12.51
C ILE A 80 20.56 -35.72 -12.24
N SER A 81 21.85 -36.09 -12.33
CA SER A 81 22.36 -37.39 -11.97
C SER A 81 23.58 -37.27 -11.05
N ASN A 82 23.54 -37.97 -9.90
CA ASN A 82 24.60 -38.02 -8.89
C ASN A 82 25.25 -36.64 -8.57
N GLY A 83 24.43 -35.61 -8.39
CA GLY A 83 24.85 -34.25 -8.07
C GLY A 83 25.29 -33.41 -9.26
N THR A 84 25.15 -33.89 -10.49
CA THR A 84 25.52 -33.17 -11.70
C THR A 84 24.28 -32.82 -12.53
N TYR A 85 24.17 -31.56 -12.93
CA TYR A 85 23.13 -31.13 -13.88
C TYR A 85 23.46 -31.63 -15.28
N ILE A 86 22.51 -32.33 -15.91
CA ILE A 86 22.67 -32.94 -17.23
C ILE A 86 21.56 -32.52 -18.22
N GLY A 87 20.65 -31.65 -17.78
CA GLY A 87 19.53 -31.15 -18.58
C GLY A 87 19.89 -30.09 -19.61
N ASP A 88 18.89 -29.38 -20.14
CA ASP A 88 19.08 -28.27 -21.06
C ASP A 88 19.94 -27.16 -20.43
N PRO A 89 21.13 -26.86 -20.99
CA PRO A 89 22.05 -25.88 -20.41
C PRO A 89 21.48 -24.45 -20.35
N GLY A 90 20.46 -24.14 -21.15
CA GLY A 90 19.78 -22.84 -21.14
C GLY A 90 18.68 -22.71 -20.07
N TRP A 91 18.16 -23.81 -19.52
CA TRP A 91 17.05 -23.78 -18.60
C TRP A 91 17.33 -23.02 -17.30
N PRO A 92 18.48 -23.19 -16.63
CA PRO A 92 18.79 -22.44 -15.41
C PRO A 92 18.78 -20.91 -15.62
N ALA A 93 19.32 -20.46 -16.74
CA ALA A 93 19.35 -19.04 -17.08
C ALA A 93 17.94 -18.48 -17.34
N ARG A 94 17.08 -19.26 -18.01
CA ARG A 94 15.67 -18.88 -18.21
C ARG A 94 14.90 -18.80 -16.90
N LEU A 95 15.02 -19.79 -16.03
CA LEU A 95 14.36 -19.78 -14.70
C LEU A 95 14.81 -18.60 -13.85
N ALA A 96 16.09 -18.24 -13.89
CA ALA A 96 16.60 -17.07 -13.16
C ALA A 96 15.93 -15.76 -13.57
N THR A 97 15.38 -15.66 -14.80
CA THR A 97 14.64 -14.47 -15.24
C THR A 97 13.33 -14.30 -14.49
N LEU A 98 12.70 -15.37 -13.99
CA LEU A 98 11.39 -15.31 -13.30
C LEU A 98 11.39 -14.31 -12.15
N LYS A 99 12.46 -14.26 -11.35
CA LYS A 99 12.59 -13.32 -10.21
C LYS A 99 13.31 -12.01 -10.58
N THR A 100 13.58 -11.75 -11.86
CA THR A 100 14.25 -10.52 -12.30
C THR A 100 13.23 -9.46 -12.68
N ALA A 101 13.24 -8.32 -12.00
CA ALA A 101 12.30 -7.23 -12.26
C ALA A 101 12.38 -6.69 -13.72
N PRO A 102 11.23 -6.29 -14.34
CA PRO A 102 9.88 -6.30 -13.76
C PRO A 102 9.27 -7.71 -13.76
N THR A 103 8.72 -8.12 -12.64
CA THR A 103 8.04 -9.42 -12.49
C THR A 103 7.10 -9.39 -11.28
N SER A 104 6.01 -10.16 -11.34
CA SER A 104 5.17 -10.49 -10.19
C SER A 104 5.71 -11.67 -9.37
N VAL A 105 6.55 -12.53 -9.99
CA VAL A 105 7.05 -13.76 -9.38
C VAL A 105 8.08 -13.45 -8.31
N THR A 106 7.78 -13.85 -7.08
CA THR A 106 8.66 -13.71 -5.92
C THR A 106 9.19 -15.04 -5.41
N ARG A 107 8.50 -16.14 -5.76
CA ARG A 107 8.78 -17.48 -5.27
C ARG A 107 8.78 -18.51 -6.41
N ILE A 108 9.71 -19.46 -6.35
CA ILE A 108 9.75 -20.64 -7.21
C ILE A 108 9.72 -21.86 -6.29
N GLU A 109 8.88 -22.82 -6.61
CA GLU A 109 8.83 -24.13 -5.95
C GLU A 109 9.09 -25.24 -6.93
N ALA A 110 9.53 -26.39 -6.45
CA ALA A 110 9.63 -27.60 -7.26
C ALA A 110 8.76 -28.69 -6.62
N SER A 111 7.76 -29.16 -7.33
CA SER A 111 6.84 -30.19 -6.87
C SER A 111 7.41 -31.59 -7.15
N VAL A 112 7.43 -32.40 -6.11
CA VAL A 112 7.91 -33.80 -6.15
C VAL A 112 6.74 -34.73 -5.88
N GLY A 113 6.51 -35.65 -6.79
CA GLY A 113 5.40 -36.60 -6.71
C GLY A 113 4.37 -36.43 -7.81
N GLY A 114 3.12 -36.72 -7.47
CA GLY A 114 1.97 -36.70 -8.36
C GLY A 114 1.35 -38.07 -8.56
N TRP A 115 0.15 -38.07 -9.17
CA TRP A 115 -0.64 -39.29 -9.39
C TRP A 115 0.09 -40.31 -10.27
N GLY A 116 0.15 -41.56 -9.80
CA GLY A 116 0.74 -42.67 -10.55
C GLY A 116 2.26 -42.69 -10.61
N THR A 117 2.93 -41.77 -9.97
CA THR A 117 4.41 -41.75 -9.82
C THR A 117 4.86 -42.64 -8.64
N GLY A 118 6.09 -43.07 -8.65
CA GLY A 118 6.68 -43.85 -7.55
C GLY A 118 7.66 -43.06 -6.69
N ASP A 119 7.65 -41.74 -6.78
CA ASP A 119 8.68 -40.84 -6.26
C ASP A 119 8.90 -41.03 -4.75
N PHE A 120 7.85 -40.96 -3.96
CA PHE A 120 7.96 -41.13 -2.50
C PHE A 120 8.33 -42.54 -2.08
N GLN A 121 7.98 -43.57 -2.86
CA GLN A 121 8.47 -44.93 -2.63
C GLN A 121 9.96 -45.04 -2.96
N ASN A 122 10.41 -44.40 -4.04
CA ASN A 122 11.84 -44.33 -4.39
C ASN A 122 12.63 -43.57 -3.33
N ILE A 123 12.15 -42.41 -2.88
CA ILE A 123 12.72 -41.63 -1.77
C ILE A 123 12.85 -42.49 -0.50
N LYS A 124 11.80 -43.22 -0.11
CA LYS A 124 11.79 -44.12 1.01
C LYS A 124 12.90 -45.17 0.90
N ASN A 125 13.00 -45.83 -0.24
CA ASN A 125 13.99 -46.86 -0.52
C ASN A 125 15.43 -46.29 -0.48
N LEU A 126 15.65 -45.14 -1.07
CA LEU A 126 16.94 -44.47 -1.10
C LEU A 126 17.37 -44.00 0.30
N ILE A 127 16.46 -43.47 1.10
CA ILE A 127 16.74 -43.10 2.50
C ILE A 127 17.11 -44.33 3.31
N ALA A 128 16.39 -45.42 3.14
CA ALA A 128 16.71 -46.68 3.84
C ALA A 128 18.10 -47.22 3.45
N ALA A 129 18.51 -47.05 2.19
CA ALA A 129 19.77 -47.55 1.69
C ALA A 129 20.97 -46.62 1.98
N GLN A 130 20.77 -45.31 1.93
CA GLN A 130 21.88 -44.33 1.91
C GLN A 130 21.75 -43.25 3.00
N GLY A 131 20.61 -43.18 3.70
CA GLY A 131 20.27 -42.06 4.60
C GLY A 131 20.06 -40.74 3.86
N THR A 132 20.15 -39.64 4.63
CA THR A 132 19.91 -38.26 4.14
C THR A 132 21.14 -37.34 4.25
N GLY A 133 22.31 -37.93 4.47
CA GLY A 133 23.57 -37.18 4.64
C GLY A 133 24.18 -36.70 3.34
N PRO A 134 25.24 -35.85 3.40
CA PRO A 134 25.85 -35.21 2.20
C PRO A 134 26.41 -36.17 1.15
N THR A 135 26.59 -37.43 1.51
CA THR A 135 27.08 -38.46 0.58
C THR A 135 25.96 -39.18 -0.17
N SER A 136 24.71 -39.09 0.32
CA SER A 136 23.56 -39.71 -0.36
C SER A 136 23.25 -39.06 -1.70
N VAL A 137 22.70 -39.84 -2.61
CA VAL A 137 22.31 -39.32 -3.93
C VAL A 137 21.20 -38.27 -3.82
N LEU A 138 20.23 -38.48 -2.95
CA LEU A 138 19.15 -37.50 -2.71
C LEU A 138 19.72 -36.13 -2.27
N TYR A 139 20.62 -36.11 -1.29
CA TYR A 139 21.22 -34.86 -0.82
C TYR A 139 21.92 -34.11 -1.96
N LYS A 140 22.80 -34.80 -2.71
CA LYS A 140 23.54 -34.21 -3.81
C LYS A 140 22.63 -33.67 -4.91
N ASN A 141 21.61 -34.46 -5.29
CA ASN A 141 20.72 -34.11 -6.38
C ASN A 141 19.82 -32.94 -6.01
N PHE A 142 19.26 -32.89 -4.80
CA PHE A 142 18.47 -31.74 -4.34
C PHE A 142 19.32 -30.49 -4.06
N GLN A 143 20.58 -30.65 -3.64
CA GLN A 143 21.52 -29.52 -3.59
C GLN A 143 21.75 -28.90 -4.97
N THR A 144 21.95 -29.74 -5.99
CA THR A 144 22.10 -29.30 -7.38
C THR A 144 20.79 -28.71 -7.94
N LEU A 145 19.64 -29.30 -7.64
CA LEU A 145 18.33 -28.78 -8.04
C LEU A 145 18.15 -27.35 -7.55
N LYS A 146 18.49 -27.06 -6.28
CA LYS A 146 18.43 -25.69 -5.74
C LYS A 146 19.29 -24.71 -6.51
N GLN A 147 20.51 -25.11 -6.84
CA GLN A 147 21.44 -24.26 -7.59
C GLN A 147 20.97 -23.97 -9.02
N VAL A 148 20.36 -24.97 -9.67
CA VAL A 148 19.89 -24.90 -11.05
C VAL A 148 18.58 -24.12 -11.17
N THR A 149 17.62 -24.36 -10.28
CA THR A 149 16.28 -23.79 -10.39
C THR A 149 16.10 -22.51 -9.58
N GLY A 150 16.92 -22.29 -8.55
CA GLY A 150 16.71 -21.22 -7.57
C GLY A 150 15.44 -21.41 -6.74
N ALA A 151 14.90 -22.65 -6.66
CA ALA A 151 13.67 -22.93 -5.93
C ALA A 151 13.80 -22.63 -4.44
N ASP A 152 12.79 -21.98 -3.88
CA ASP A 152 12.70 -21.60 -2.47
C ASP A 152 12.16 -22.75 -1.63
N ALA A 153 11.24 -23.55 -2.20
CA ALA A 153 10.60 -24.66 -1.54
C ALA A 153 10.55 -25.93 -2.40
N ILE A 154 10.35 -27.05 -1.72
CA ILE A 154 9.92 -28.31 -2.34
C ILE A 154 8.49 -28.58 -1.90
N ASP A 155 7.62 -28.74 -2.88
CA ASP A 155 6.24 -29.09 -2.74
C ASP A 155 6.09 -30.62 -2.72
N PHE A 156 5.48 -31.17 -1.67
CA PHE A 156 5.28 -32.61 -1.49
C PHE A 156 3.92 -33.02 -2.04
N ASP A 157 3.91 -33.68 -3.17
CA ASP A 157 2.71 -34.25 -3.82
C ASP A 157 2.69 -35.78 -3.72
N ASP A 158 2.75 -36.29 -2.45
CA ASP A 158 2.69 -37.73 -2.16
C ASP A 158 1.25 -38.23 -2.26
N GLU A 159 0.92 -38.89 -3.38
CA GLU A 159 -0.42 -39.40 -3.62
C GLU A 159 -0.57 -40.92 -3.42
N SER A 160 0.47 -41.61 -2.97
CA SER A 160 0.45 -43.06 -2.95
C SER A 160 1.18 -43.73 -1.79
N THR A 161 2.28 -43.18 -1.33
CA THR A 161 3.20 -43.85 -0.38
C THR A 161 2.85 -43.57 1.06
N TYR A 162 2.59 -42.32 1.40
CA TYR A 162 2.19 -41.85 2.74
C TYR A 162 3.03 -42.42 3.88
N ASP A 163 4.35 -42.54 3.68
CA ASP A 163 5.28 -43.02 4.72
C ASP A 163 5.83 -41.87 5.55
N LEU A 164 5.28 -41.71 6.75
CA LEU A 164 5.59 -40.57 7.61
C LEU A 164 7.08 -40.48 7.97
N GLY A 165 7.75 -41.62 8.15
CA GLY A 165 9.17 -41.65 8.56
C GLY A 165 10.09 -41.11 7.46
N SER A 166 9.97 -41.64 6.25
CA SER A 166 10.80 -41.22 5.12
C SER A 166 10.48 -39.79 4.67
N SER A 167 9.20 -39.40 4.64
CA SER A 167 8.81 -38.03 4.27
C SER A 167 9.29 -37.00 5.30
N THR A 168 9.25 -37.33 6.59
CA THR A 168 9.85 -36.48 7.65
C THR A 168 11.37 -36.35 7.48
N ALA A 169 12.07 -37.48 7.23
CA ALA A 169 13.53 -37.47 7.01
C ALA A 169 13.92 -36.69 5.77
N PHE A 170 13.16 -36.84 4.69
CA PHE A 170 13.34 -36.09 3.44
C PHE A 170 13.14 -34.60 3.65
N GLY A 171 12.04 -34.16 4.28
CA GLY A 171 11.79 -32.76 4.60
C GLY A 171 12.87 -32.14 5.49
N ASN A 172 13.40 -32.88 6.47
CA ASN A 172 14.52 -32.41 7.29
C ASN A 172 15.81 -32.23 6.48
N MET A 173 16.09 -33.12 5.53
CA MET A 173 17.22 -32.99 4.62
C MET A 173 17.08 -31.73 3.74
N LEU A 174 15.91 -31.53 3.15
CA LEU A 174 15.63 -30.37 2.29
C LEU A 174 15.74 -29.05 3.05
N TRP A 175 15.22 -29.01 4.29
CA TRP A 175 15.41 -27.86 5.18
C TRP A 175 16.89 -27.57 5.44
N GLY A 176 17.68 -28.62 5.68
CA GLY A 176 19.13 -28.50 5.84
C GLY A 176 19.86 -27.96 4.58
N LEU A 177 19.27 -28.14 3.39
CA LEU A 177 19.70 -27.57 2.12
C LEU A 177 19.18 -26.14 1.89
N GLY A 178 18.35 -25.61 2.80
CA GLY A 178 17.80 -24.27 2.74
C GLY A 178 16.50 -24.15 1.92
N TYR A 179 15.79 -25.24 1.70
CA TYR A 179 14.43 -25.21 1.17
C TYR A 179 13.42 -25.06 2.30
N SER A 180 12.33 -24.34 2.05
CA SER A 180 11.07 -24.55 2.76
C SER A 180 10.34 -25.77 2.23
N ILE A 181 9.29 -26.21 2.92
CA ILE A 181 8.46 -27.34 2.50
C ILE A 181 7.04 -26.81 2.28
N THR A 182 6.44 -27.16 1.16
CA THR A 182 5.00 -27.05 0.94
C THR A 182 4.39 -28.43 0.81
N LEU A 183 3.12 -28.56 1.09
CA LEU A 183 2.38 -29.81 1.05
C LEU A 183 1.20 -29.68 0.10
N ALA A 184 0.99 -30.67 -0.79
CA ALA A 184 -0.08 -30.68 -1.79
C ALA A 184 -1.13 -31.78 -1.53
N PRO A 185 -1.88 -31.72 -0.40
CA PRO A 185 -2.83 -32.76 -0.05
C PRO A 185 -4.09 -32.76 -0.94
N TYR A 186 -4.65 -33.97 -1.19
CA TYR A 186 -6.01 -34.11 -1.65
C TYR A 186 -6.82 -35.16 -0.85
N THR A 187 -6.15 -36.07 -0.14
CA THR A 187 -6.73 -37.11 0.68
C THR A 187 -5.85 -37.38 1.92
N ASN A 188 -6.16 -38.39 2.74
CA ASN A 188 -5.35 -38.85 3.88
C ASN A 188 -4.94 -37.74 4.88
N MET A 189 -5.92 -36.94 5.30
CA MET A 189 -5.72 -35.77 6.18
C MET A 189 -4.88 -36.08 7.44
N THR A 190 -5.02 -37.31 8.00
CA THR A 190 -4.25 -37.73 9.20
C THR A 190 -2.75 -37.81 8.93
N TYR A 191 -2.37 -38.31 7.77
CA TYR A 191 -0.95 -38.36 7.38
C TYR A 191 -0.38 -36.94 7.23
N TRP A 192 -1.05 -36.08 6.49
CA TRP A 192 -0.61 -34.71 6.27
C TRP A 192 -0.51 -33.90 7.56
N LYS A 193 -1.47 -34.10 8.48
CA LYS A 193 -1.39 -33.48 9.82
C LYS A 193 -0.15 -33.95 10.58
N SER A 194 0.09 -35.26 10.59
CA SER A 194 1.27 -35.84 11.28
C SER A 194 2.58 -35.36 10.65
N LEU A 195 2.63 -35.25 9.32
CA LEU A 195 3.80 -34.75 8.60
C LEU A 195 4.05 -33.26 8.89
N ALA A 196 3.01 -32.44 8.87
CA ALA A 196 3.11 -31.01 9.21
C ALA A 196 3.60 -30.82 10.66
N ASP A 197 3.11 -31.63 11.61
CA ASP A 197 3.56 -31.60 13.00
C ASP A 197 5.04 -31.99 13.14
N ASN A 198 5.47 -33.07 12.46
CA ASN A 198 6.86 -33.51 12.45
C ASN A 198 7.82 -32.51 11.81
N LEU A 199 7.32 -31.71 10.86
CA LEU A 199 8.06 -30.65 10.14
C LEU A 199 7.69 -29.24 10.64
N ALA A 200 7.21 -29.12 11.88
CA ALA A 200 6.81 -27.83 12.44
C ALA A 200 7.90 -26.77 12.30
N GLY A 201 7.50 -25.58 11.81
CA GLY A 201 8.38 -24.45 11.50
C GLY A 201 9.21 -24.61 10.22
N LYS A 202 8.97 -25.67 9.42
CA LYS A 202 9.63 -25.93 8.13
C LYS A 202 8.62 -25.96 6.98
N VAL A 203 7.36 -26.29 7.28
CA VAL A 203 6.23 -26.16 6.35
C VAL A 203 5.74 -24.73 6.38
N ASP A 204 5.69 -24.07 5.24
CA ASP A 204 5.25 -22.68 5.09
C ASP A 204 4.07 -22.49 4.12
N GLY A 205 3.57 -23.55 3.47
CA GLY A 205 2.41 -23.53 2.59
C GLY A 205 1.70 -24.88 2.50
N ILE A 206 0.37 -24.84 2.27
CA ILE A 206 -0.48 -26.02 2.04
C ILE A 206 -1.28 -25.80 0.76
N HIS A 207 -0.89 -26.43 -0.32
CA HIS A 207 -1.57 -26.39 -1.63
C HIS A 207 -2.68 -27.43 -1.70
N LEU A 208 -3.85 -27.12 -1.12
CA LEU A 208 -4.97 -28.08 -1.05
C LEU A 208 -5.60 -28.27 -2.43
N GLN A 209 -5.54 -29.48 -2.97
CA GLN A 209 -6.21 -29.82 -4.22
C GLN A 209 -7.72 -29.90 -4.01
N VAL A 210 -8.50 -29.03 -4.72
CA VAL A 210 -9.97 -29.00 -4.70
C VAL A 210 -10.53 -29.27 -6.11
N TYR A 211 -9.88 -30.19 -6.80
CA TYR A 211 -10.24 -30.65 -8.15
C TYR A 211 -9.97 -32.14 -8.26
N ASP A 212 -10.50 -32.77 -9.32
CA ASP A 212 -10.38 -34.20 -9.59
C ASP A 212 -10.65 -35.06 -8.35
N GLY A 213 -9.71 -35.90 -7.90
CA GLY A 213 -9.82 -36.72 -6.69
C GLY A 213 -10.08 -35.92 -5.41
N GLY A 214 -9.68 -34.66 -5.37
CA GLY A 214 -9.91 -33.72 -4.27
C GLY A 214 -11.13 -32.82 -4.41
N ALA A 215 -11.99 -33.01 -5.41
CA ALA A 215 -13.11 -32.09 -5.71
C ALA A 215 -14.11 -31.88 -4.54
N GLY A 216 -14.16 -32.80 -3.58
CA GLY A 216 -14.98 -32.71 -2.37
C GLY A 216 -14.30 -32.07 -1.16
N ASN A 217 -13.05 -31.63 -1.27
CA ASN A 217 -12.30 -31.05 -0.17
C ASN A 217 -12.89 -29.71 0.27
N ASN A 218 -12.97 -29.53 1.59
CA ASN A 218 -13.41 -28.29 2.21
C ASN A 218 -12.21 -27.56 2.86
N PRO A 219 -11.79 -26.38 2.36
CA PRO A 219 -10.65 -25.65 2.88
C PRO A 219 -10.73 -25.35 4.38
N ALA A 220 -11.92 -25.04 4.93
CA ALA A 220 -12.09 -24.77 6.35
C ALA A 220 -11.80 -25.99 7.23
N THR A 221 -12.24 -27.18 6.78
CA THR A 221 -11.98 -28.45 7.48
C THR A 221 -10.48 -28.77 7.48
N TRP A 222 -9.82 -28.61 6.34
CA TRP A 222 -8.39 -28.84 6.21
C TRP A 222 -7.58 -27.84 7.05
N SER A 223 -7.86 -26.54 6.95
CA SER A 223 -7.19 -25.51 7.76
C SER A 223 -7.32 -25.79 9.25
N THR A 224 -8.54 -26.12 9.72
CA THR A 224 -8.79 -26.43 11.13
C THR A 224 -8.02 -27.66 11.58
N THR A 225 -7.98 -28.71 10.76
CA THR A 225 -7.30 -29.96 11.12
C THR A 225 -5.77 -29.81 11.13
N LEU A 226 -5.22 -29.14 10.11
CA LEU A 226 -3.77 -28.93 10.03
C LEU A 226 -3.27 -27.87 11.03
N GLY A 227 -4.13 -26.93 11.45
CA GLY A 227 -3.75 -25.77 12.26
C GLY A 227 -2.99 -24.72 11.47
N MET A 228 -3.14 -24.72 10.13
CA MET A 228 -2.51 -23.81 9.17
C MET A 228 -3.53 -23.39 8.13
N ALA A 229 -3.44 -22.16 7.62
CA ALA A 229 -4.20 -21.77 6.45
C ALA A 229 -3.84 -22.66 5.25
N VAL A 230 -4.81 -22.95 4.40
CA VAL A 230 -4.60 -23.68 3.15
C VAL A 230 -4.84 -22.77 1.97
N ASP A 231 -4.09 -22.98 0.88
CA ASP A 231 -4.27 -22.33 -0.40
C ASP A 231 -4.98 -23.33 -1.32
N PRO A 232 -6.31 -23.20 -1.51
CA PRO A 232 -7.06 -24.15 -2.33
C PRO A 232 -6.75 -23.93 -3.80
N GLY A 233 -6.56 -25.03 -4.52
CA GLY A 233 -6.36 -25.04 -5.95
C GLY A 233 -7.58 -25.45 -6.73
N VAL A 234 -7.67 -24.94 -7.94
CA VAL A 234 -8.69 -25.32 -8.91
C VAL A 234 -8.05 -25.65 -10.25
N TRP A 235 -8.72 -26.47 -11.05
CA TRP A 235 -8.26 -26.82 -12.39
C TRP A 235 -8.76 -25.78 -13.39
N SER A 236 -7.85 -25.16 -14.15
CA SER A 236 -8.17 -24.25 -15.24
C SER A 236 -8.97 -24.93 -16.36
N LYS A 237 -9.46 -24.19 -17.34
CA LYS A 237 -10.13 -24.76 -18.52
C LYS A 237 -9.22 -25.73 -19.24
N HIS A 238 -9.75 -26.94 -19.52
CA HIS A 238 -9.01 -28.05 -20.11
C HIS A 238 -9.89 -29.00 -20.89
N GLY A 239 -9.29 -30.06 -21.43
CA GLY A 239 -9.94 -31.12 -22.15
C GLY A 239 -10.38 -30.76 -23.58
N SER A 240 -11.04 -31.67 -24.25
CA SER A 240 -11.48 -31.47 -25.64
C SER A 240 -12.46 -30.29 -25.74
N GLY A 241 -12.12 -29.28 -26.55
CA GLY A 241 -12.90 -28.06 -26.70
C GLY A 241 -12.92 -27.15 -25.49
N CYS A 242 -12.04 -27.37 -24.52
CA CYS A 242 -11.89 -26.53 -23.31
C CYS A 242 -13.19 -26.38 -22.49
N THR A 243 -13.97 -27.46 -22.43
CA THR A 243 -15.29 -27.44 -21.77
C THR A 243 -15.23 -27.82 -20.29
N ALA A 244 -14.20 -28.56 -19.87
CA ALA A 244 -13.98 -28.93 -18.48
C ALA A 244 -13.25 -27.82 -17.70
N GLY A 245 -13.19 -27.93 -16.38
CA GLY A 245 -12.49 -26.99 -15.48
C GLY A 245 -13.13 -25.62 -15.33
N ASP A 246 -12.49 -24.78 -14.58
CA ASP A 246 -12.99 -23.47 -14.16
C ASP A 246 -12.51 -22.33 -15.08
N SER A 247 -13.39 -21.39 -15.39
CA SER A 247 -13.02 -20.12 -16.03
C SER A 247 -12.45 -19.16 -14.98
N PRO A 248 -11.71 -18.08 -15.35
CA PRO A 248 -11.24 -17.07 -14.42
C PRO A 248 -12.36 -16.51 -13.51
N ALA A 249 -13.54 -16.24 -14.04
CA ALA A 249 -14.68 -15.77 -13.27
C ALA A 249 -15.17 -16.81 -12.23
N THR A 250 -15.16 -18.11 -12.60
CA THR A 250 -15.51 -19.19 -11.66
C THR A 250 -14.45 -19.31 -10.56
N VAL A 251 -13.17 -19.17 -10.90
CA VAL A 251 -12.05 -19.15 -9.95
C VAL A 251 -12.25 -18.04 -8.93
N GLN A 252 -12.45 -16.81 -9.37
CA GLN A 252 -12.68 -15.67 -8.48
C GLN A 252 -13.86 -15.93 -7.53
N SER A 253 -14.97 -16.43 -8.03
CA SER A 253 -16.14 -16.74 -7.22
C SER A 253 -15.85 -17.80 -6.16
N LYS A 254 -15.13 -18.89 -6.51
CA LYS A 254 -14.73 -19.94 -5.57
C LYS A 254 -13.78 -19.39 -4.49
N MET A 255 -12.73 -18.64 -4.88
CA MET A 255 -11.77 -18.05 -3.96
C MET A 255 -12.45 -17.06 -3.00
N THR A 256 -13.37 -16.21 -3.48
CA THR A 256 -14.17 -15.31 -2.65
C THR A 256 -14.99 -16.10 -1.62
N ASN A 257 -15.67 -17.15 -2.03
CA ASN A 257 -16.45 -17.98 -1.12
C ASN A 257 -15.57 -18.66 -0.06
N TRP A 258 -14.40 -19.16 -0.42
CA TRP A 258 -13.47 -19.80 0.52
C TRP A 258 -12.78 -18.79 1.41
N LYS A 259 -12.44 -17.59 0.95
CA LYS A 259 -11.97 -16.50 1.80
C LYS A 259 -12.98 -16.22 2.91
N ASN A 260 -14.25 -16.08 2.56
CA ASN A 260 -15.33 -15.75 3.50
C ASN A 260 -15.66 -16.91 4.46
N SER A 261 -15.55 -18.16 4.03
CA SER A 261 -15.97 -19.34 4.79
C SER A 261 -14.83 -20.07 5.51
N ALA A 262 -13.60 -19.95 5.04
CA ALA A 262 -12.44 -20.69 5.51
C ALA A 262 -11.25 -19.80 5.88
N GLY A 263 -11.30 -18.49 5.60
CA GLY A 263 -10.20 -17.56 5.90
C GLY A 263 -8.92 -17.92 5.14
N ILE A 264 -9.03 -18.40 3.89
CA ILE A 264 -7.87 -18.68 3.04
C ILE A 264 -7.10 -17.38 2.75
N VAL A 265 -5.79 -17.48 2.49
CA VAL A 265 -4.91 -16.33 2.27
C VAL A 265 -4.32 -16.29 0.86
N GLY A 266 -4.53 -17.34 0.08
CA GLY A 266 -4.04 -17.49 -1.28
C GLY A 266 -4.82 -18.55 -2.04
N GLY A 267 -4.29 -18.97 -3.18
CA GLY A 267 -4.82 -20.05 -3.98
C GLY A 267 -3.94 -20.37 -5.17
N PHE A 268 -4.17 -21.51 -5.83
CA PHE A 268 -3.37 -21.88 -6.98
C PHE A 268 -4.20 -22.39 -8.16
N ILE A 269 -3.58 -22.40 -9.32
CA ILE A 269 -4.12 -22.94 -10.57
C ILE A 269 -3.36 -24.20 -10.98
N TRP A 270 -4.05 -25.25 -11.21
CA TRP A 270 -3.70 -26.40 -11.99
C TRP A 270 -4.36 -26.25 -13.35
N LEU A 271 -3.75 -26.07 -14.52
CA LEU A 271 -2.34 -26.21 -14.83
C LEU A 271 -2.01 -25.18 -15.94
N TYR A 272 -0.78 -24.64 -15.99
CA TYR A 272 -0.33 -23.72 -17.04
C TYR A 272 -0.44 -24.32 -18.45
N ASP A 273 -0.09 -25.60 -18.59
CA ASP A 273 -0.15 -26.35 -19.85
C ASP A 273 -1.56 -26.31 -20.45
N ASP A 274 -2.58 -26.46 -19.61
CA ASP A 274 -3.99 -26.39 -20.00
C ASP A 274 -4.43 -24.97 -20.35
N ILE A 275 -3.94 -23.97 -19.61
CA ILE A 275 -4.19 -22.55 -19.96
C ILE A 275 -3.66 -22.27 -21.36
N GLN A 276 -2.46 -22.74 -21.69
CA GLN A 276 -1.87 -22.56 -23.02
C GLN A 276 -2.70 -23.27 -24.10
N ALA A 277 -3.17 -24.47 -23.82
CA ALA A 277 -4.04 -25.23 -24.73
C ALA A 277 -5.43 -24.59 -24.90
N CYS A 278 -5.93 -23.92 -23.86
CA CYS A 278 -7.28 -23.34 -23.80
C CYS A 278 -7.25 -21.80 -23.69
N TRP A 279 -6.26 -21.14 -24.26
CA TRP A 279 -6.00 -19.70 -24.14
C TRP A 279 -7.22 -18.81 -24.44
N SER A 280 -8.11 -19.21 -25.34
CA SER A 280 -9.33 -18.46 -25.66
C SER A 280 -10.36 -18.45 -24.52
N GLN A 281 -10.22 -19.32 -23.53
CA GLN A 281 -11.14 -19.44 -22.38
C GLN A 281 -10.60 -18.74 -21.12
N GLY A 282 -9.35 -18.27 -21.16
CA GLY A 282 -8.71 -17.54 -20.10
C GLY A 282 -7.19 -17.55 -20.26
N THR A 283 -6.56 -16.38 -20.15
CA THR A 283 -5.11 -16.22 -20.20
C THR A 283 -4.48 -16.43 -18.83
N THR A 284 -3.17 -16.64 -18.77
CA THR A 284 -2.39 -16.73 -17.53
C THR A 284 -2.66 -15.54 -16.62
N ALA A 285 -2.64 -14.31 -17.18
CA ALA A 285 -2.92 -13.08 -16.45
C ALA A 285 -4.37 -12.99 -15.93
N GLN A 286 -5.35 -13.52 -16.66
CA GLN A 286 -6.74 -13.53 -16.19
C GLN A 286 -6.94 -14.50 -15.02
N TYR A 287 -6.28 -15.65 -15.02
CA TYR A 287 -6.31 -16.57 -13.89
C TYR A 287 -5.60 -16.01 -12.65
N ALA A 288 -4.43 -15.41 -12.82
CA ALA A 288 -3.75 -14.73 -11.72
C ALA A 288 -4.61 -13.58 -11.16
N GLY A 289 -5.16 -12.74 -12.04
CA GLY A 289 -6.05 -11.64 -11.66
C GLY A 289 -7.29 -12.11 -10.90
N ALA A 290 -7.86 -13.28 -11.27
CA ALA A 290 -9.01 -13.86 -10.58
C ALA A 290 -8.71 -14.28 -9.12
N ILE A 291 -7.48 -14.73 -8.83
CA ILE A 291 -7.05 -15.02 -7.46
C ILE A 291 -6.69 -13.71 -6.75
N ASN A 292 -5.83 -12.88 -7.37
CA ASN A 292 -5.29 -11.68 -6.75
C ASN A 292 -6.39 -10.69 -6.35
N ALA A 293 -7.42 -10.51 -7.18
CA ALA A 293 -8.55 -9.63 -6.88
C ALA A 293 -9.29 -10.00 -5.57
N VAL A 294 -9.18 -11.25 -5.12
CA VAL A 294 -9.79 -11.69 -3.86
C VAL A 294 -8.94 -11.33 -2.64
N PHE A 295 -7.61 -11.25 -2.81
CA PHE A 295 -6.66 -11.12 -1.71
C PHE A 295 -5.91 -9.79 -1.72
N VAL A 296 -6.06 -8.93 -2.72
CA VAL A 296 -5.53 -7.58 -2.68
C VAL A 296 -6.08 -6.90 -1.44
N GLY A 297 -5.21 -6.46 -0.57
CA GLY A 297 -5.62 -5.62 0.55
C GLY A 297 -6.25 -4.35 -0.01
N ASN A 298 -7.43 -3.98 0.48
CA ASN A 298 -8.10 -2.76 0.07
C ASN A 298 -7.16 -1.56 0.14
N ALA A 299 -6.92 -0.88 -0.97
CA ALA A 299 -6.22 0.39 -1.00
C ALA A 299 -7.22 1.48 -0.59
N ALA A 300 -6.89 2.23 0.47
CA ALA A 300 -7.76 3.31 0.89
C ALA A 300 -7.98 4.33 -0.26
N PRO A 301 -9.19 4.87 -0.42
CA PRO A 301 -9.51 5.81 -1.48
C PRO A 301 -8.69 7.10 -1.34
N VAL A 302 -8.56 7.86 -2.42
CA VAL A 302 -7.92 9.18 -2.42
C VAL A 302 -9.01 10.24 -2.43
N ALA A 303 -9.26 10.88 -1.29
CA ALA A 303 -10.21 11.98 -1.19
C ALA A 303 -9.69 13.23 -1.92
N ASN A 304 -10.49 13.79 -2.81
CA ASN A 304 -10.20 15.04 -3.51
C ASN A 304 -11.48 15.78 -3.90
N PHE A 305 -11.45 17.10 -3.89
CA PHE A 305 -12.57 17.92 -4.35
C PHE A 305 -12.14 19.32 -4.78
N SER A 306 -12.98 19.95 -5.57
CA SER A 306 -12.89 21.36 -5.93
C SER A 306 -14.11 22.13 -5.41
N SER A 307 -14.01 23.46 -5.36
CA SER A 307 -15.11 24.34 -4.94
C SER A 307 -15.19 25.59 -5.82
N SER A 308 -16.41 26.11 -6.02
CA SER A 308 -16.68 27.36 -6.71
C SER A 308 -17.57 28.24 -5.84
N VAL A 309 -17.10 29.45 -5.54
CA VAL A 309 -17.76 30.42 -4.66
C VAL A 309 -18.60 31.40 -5.46
N ALA A 310 -19.86 31.56 -5.13
CA ALA A 310 -20.77 32.55 -5.69
C ALA A 310 -21.48 33.31 -4.54
N GLY A 311 -20.89 34.43 -4.13
CA GLY A 311 -21.40 35.21 -2.98
C GLY A 311 -21.25 34.40 -1.66
N SER A 312 -22.37 34.11 -1.00
CA SER A 312 -22.40 33.28 0.23
C SER A 312 -22.59 31.80 -0.05
N THR A 313 -22.83 31.40 -1.30
CA THR A 313 -23.06 30.01 -1.70
C THR A 313 -21.81 29.42 -2.35
N VAL A 314 -21.47 28.20 -1.98
CA VAL A 314 -20.35 27.46 -2.53
C VAL A 314 -20.85 26.13 -3.08
N ALA A 315 -20.54 25.86 -4.34
CA ALA A 315 -20.73 24.57 -4.98
C ALA A 315 -19.46 23.74 -4.86
N PHE A 316 -19.59 22.48 -4.45
CA PHE A 316 -18.49 21.52 -4.30
C PHE A 316 -18.63 20.44 -5.36
N SER A 317 -17.50 19.98 -5.89
CA SER A 317 -17.42 18.90 -6.85
C SER A 317 -16.43 17.85 -6.33
N ASP A 318 -16.93 16.64 -6.08
CA ASP A 318 -16.10 15.48 -5.72
C ASP A 318 -15.22 15.06 -6.90
N ALA A 319 -13.96 14.82 -6.64
CA ALA A 319 -12.96 14.31 -7.59
C ALA A 319 -12.14 13.18 -6.93
N SER A 320 -12.74 12.50 -5.94
CA SER A 320 -12.11 11.39 -5.26
C SER A 320 -12.02 10.17 -6.17
N THR A 321 -11.00 9.37 -5.97
CA THR A 321 -10.72 8.15 -6.74
C THR A 321 -10.40 7.00 -5.81
N ASP A 322 -10.67 5.80 -6.28
CA ASP A 322 -10.24 4.56 -5.71
C ASP A 322 -9.54 3.73 -6.79
N SER A 323 -8.42 3.09 -6.43
CA SER A 323 -7.57 2.41 -7.40
C SER A 323 -7.93 0.94 -7.62
N ASP A 324 -8.63 0.33 -6.67
CA ASP A 324 -8.99 -1.10 -6.68
C ASP A 324 -10.47 -1.37 -6.38
N GLY A 325 -11.27 -0.30 -6.15
CA GLY A 325 -12.67 -0.41 -5.85
C GLY A 325 -13.50 0.80 -6.29
N THR A 326 -14.58 1.07 -5.57
CA THR A 326 -15.50 2.17 -5.82
C THR A 326 -15.81 2.94 -4.52
N ILE A 327 -16.04 4.25 -4.64
CA ILE A 327 -16.45 5.08 -3.49
C ILE A 327 -17.95 4.92 -3.26
N VAL A 328 -18.33 4.29 -2.16
CA VAL A 328 -19.73 4.00 -1.80
C VAL A 328 -20.37 5.04 -0.86
N ALA A 329 -19.57 5.79 -0.09
CA ALA A 329 -20.09 6.81 0.80
C ALA A 329 -19.25 8.09 0.80
N ARG A 330 -19.94 9.22 1.09
CA ARG A 330 -19.38 10.55 1.19
C ARG A 330 -19.95 11.25 2.41
N GLN A 331 -19.07 11.95 3.14
CA GLN A 331 -19.46 12.79 4.28
C GLN A 331 -18.75 14.13 4.17
N TRP A 332 -19.51 15.18 3.96
CA TRP A 332 -19.03 16.55 3.96
C TRP A 332 -19.27 17.22 5.31
N THR A 333 -18.32 18.01 5.76
CA THR A 333 -18.48 19.00 6.83
C THR A 333 -18.06 20.36 6.30
N PHE A 334 -18.92 21.38 6.43
CA PHE A 334 -18.68 22.67 5.81
C PHE A 334 -17.96 23.68 6.70
N GLY A 335 -17.62 23.30 7.95
CA GLY A 335 -16.86 24.13 8.88
C GLY A 335 -17.71 25.16 9.65
N ASP A 336 -19.01 25.21 9.42
CA ASP A 336 -20.00 26.01 10.17
C ASP A 336 -20.98 25.14 11.00
N GLY A 337 -20.73 23.83 11.05
CA GLY A 337 -21.56 22.83 11.72
C GLY A 337 -22.53 22.09 10.79
N ALA A 338 -22.74 22.56 9.56
CA ALA A 338 -23.55 21.86 8.57
C ALA A 338 -22.79 20.71 7.90
N THR A 339 -23.53 19.70 7.44
CA THR A 339 -23.00 18.49 6.81
C THR A 339 -23.83 18.09 5.58
N SER A 340 -23.28 17.20 4.72
CA SER A 340 -23.97 16.63 3.57
C SER A 340 -23.40 15.26 3.21
N THR A 341 -24.23 14.40 2.60
CA THR A 341 -23.80 13.12 2.00
C THR A 341 -23.94 13.10 0.48
N ALA A 342 -24.35 14.21 -0.14
CA ALA A 342 -24.48 14.31 -1.58
C ALA A 342 -23.11 14.23 -2.26
N THR A 343 -23.06 13.68 -3.48
CA THR A 343 -21.81 13.58 -4.26
C THR A 343 -21.22 14.97 -4.55
N ASN A 344 -22.06 15.91 -5.01
CA ASN A 344 -21.66 17.27 -5.35
C ASN A 344 -22.61 18.27 -4.66
N PRO A 345 -22.40 18.56 -3.36
CA PRO A 345 -23.30 19.44 -2.63
C PRO A 345 -23.11 20.91 -2.98
N SER A 346 -24.13 21.71 -2.73
CA SER A 346 -24.04 23.16 -2.64
C SER A 346 -24.41 23.58 -1.23
N HIS A 347 -23.63 24.49 -0.64
CA HIS A 347 -23.86 24.99 0.72
C HIS A 347 -23.85 26.51 0.76
N SER A 348 -24.80 27.12 1.51
CA SER A 348 -24.88 28.56 1.70
C SER A 348 -24.52 28.93 3.12
N TYR A 349 -23.47 29.71 3.28
CA TYR A 349 -22.99 30.19 4.57
C TYR A 349 -23.76 31.42 5.06
N ALA A 350 -24.21 31.38 6.29
CA ALA A 350 -24.98 32.49 6.88
C ALA A 350 -24.14 33.75 7.14
N ALA A 351 -22.83 33.64 7.23
CA ALA A 351 -21.93 34.74 7.47
C ALA A 351 -20.71 34.69 6.53
N ASN A 352 -20.21 35.87 6.17
CA ASN A 352 -18.92 36.00 5.48
C ASN A 352 -17.80 35.49 6.38
N GLY A 353 -16.83 34.81 5.81
CA GLY A 353 -15.72 34.27 6.58
C GLY A 353 -14.97 33.19 5.82
N THR A 354 -14.05 32.57 6.53
CA THR A 354 -13.24 31.48 6.04
C THR A 354 -13.64 30.20 6.76
N TYR A 355 -13.91 29.16 6.00
CA TYR A 355 -14.41 27.88 6.49
C TYR A 355 -13.51 26.76 6.04
N THR A 356 -13.18 25.84 6.95
CA THR A 356 -12.49 24.60 6.58
C THR A 356 -13.55 23.56 6.22
N VAL A 357 -13.57 23.18 4.95
CA VAL A 357 -14.46 22.15 4.43
C VAL A 357 -13.70 20.85 4.35
N THR A 358 -14.27 19.77 4.88
CA THR A 358 -13.69 18.43 4.84
C THR A 358 -14.63 17.48 4.12
N LEU A 359 -14.11 16.74 3.15
CA LEU A 359 -14.74 15.57 2.54
C LEU A 359 -14.07 14.32 3.11
N THR A 360 -14.87 13.41 3.64
CA THR A 360 -14.49 12.04 3.96
C THR A 360 -15.19 11.10 3.00
N VAL A 361 -14.46 10.22 2.35
CA VAL A 361 -14.98 9.19 1.46
C VAL A 361 -14.72 7.81 2.02
N THR A 362 -15.60 6.85 1.73
CA THR A 362 -15.49 5.44 2.10
C THR A 362 -15.62 4.61 0.84
N ASP A 363 -14.74 3.65 0.65
CA ASP A 363 -14.79 2.67 -0.44
C ASP A 363 -15.73 1.49 -0.14
N ASP A 364 -15.87 0.58 -1.10
CA ASP A 364 -16.75 -0.60 -1.01
C ASP A 364 -16.23 -1.67 -0.04
N ASP A 365 -14.95 -1.61 0.33
CA ASP A 365 -14.33 -2.50 1.33
C ASP A 365 -14.25 -1.86 2.73
N GLY A 366 -14.71 -0.60 2.90
CA GLY A 366 -14.87 0.09 4.19
C GLY A 366 -13.68 0.93 4.64
N ALA A 367 -12.61 1.06 3.85
CA ALA A 367 -11.56 2.00 4.18
C ALA A 367 -11.98 3.45 3.90
N THR A 368 -11.37 4.41 4.59
CA THR A 368 -11.75 5.81 4.50
C THR A 368 -10.54 6.71 4.25
N ALA A 369 -10.78 7.80 3.52
CA ALA A 369 -9.83 8.90 3.39
C ALA A 369 -10.53 10.25 3.54
N SER A 370 -9.78 11.28 3.95
CA SER A 370 -10.31 12.62 4.12
C SER A 370 -9.42 13.67 3.47
N ARG A 371 -10.07 14.70 2.91
CA ARG A 371 -9.42 15.89 2.36
C ARG A 371 -10.06 17.14 2.94
N SER A 372 -9.24 18.12 3.37
CA SER A 372 -9.71 19.42 3.83
C SER A 372 -9.18 20.52 2.93
N ASN A 373 -10.07 21.45 2.55
CA ASN A 373 -9.74 22.67 1.82
C ASN A 373 -10.38 23.87 2.53
N VAL A 374 -9.72 25.02 2.42
CA VAL A 374 -10.25 26.27 2.98
C VAL A 374 -11.05 27.00 1.91
N VAL A 375 -12.26 27.42 2.26
CA VAL A 375 -13.15 28.21 1.41
C VAL A 375 -13.40 29.56 2.06
N THR A 376 -13.25 30.63 1.31
CA THR A 376 -13.55 31.99 1.76
C THR A 376 -14.82 32.50 1.12
N VAL A 377 -15.78 32.90 1.94
CA VAL A 377 -17.12 33.34 1.51
C VAL A 377 -17.31 34.81 1.82
N GLY A 378 -17.88 35.53 0.90
CA GLY A 378 -18.21 36.95 1.04
C GLY A 378 -17.22 37.89 0.37
N ALA A 379 -17.47 39.19 0.49
CA ALA A 379 -16.63 40.21 -0.13
C ALA A 379 -15.38 40.49 0.73
N ASN A 380 -14.21 40.56 0.08
CA ASN A 380 -12.99 41.07 0.70
C ASN A 380 -13.17 42.56 1.07
N LEU A 381 -13.25 42.84 2.38
CA LEU A 381 -13.46 44.20 2.91
C LEU A 381 -12.28 45.13 2.63
N ALA A 382 -11.08 44.58 2.40
CA ALA A 382 -9.86 45.32 2.14
C ALA A 382 -9.66 45.63 0.63
N LEU A 383 -10.43 44.98 -0.27
CA LEU A 383 -10.22 45.12 -1.73
C LEU A 383 -10.33 46.58 -2.19
N ASN A 384 -9.26 47.09 -2.82
CA ASN A 384 -9.11 48.43 -3.31
C ASN A 384 -9.34 49.55 -2.27
N ARG A 385 -9.12 49.23 -0.97
CA ARG A 385 -9.23 50.21 0.11
C ARG A 385 -7.94 50.99 0.29
N PRO A 386 -8.03 52.24 0.84
CA PRO A 386 -6.84 53.01 1.19
C PRO A 386 -5.92 52.22 2.10
N ALA A 387 -4.70 52.00 1.64
CA ALA A 387 -3.68 51.27 2.38
C ALA A 387 -2.43 52.11 2.53
N THR A 388 -1.80 52.04 3.71
CA THR A 388 -0.53 52.66 4.06
C THR A 388 0.40 51.65 4.68
N GLY A 389 1.71 51.87 4.60
CA GLY A 389 2.67 50.92 5.11
C GLY A 389 3.97 51.61 5.52
N SER A 390 4.86 50.86 6.14
CA SER A 390 6.23 51.27 6.38
C SER A 390 6.96 51.58 5.06
N ILE A 391 8.14 52.25 5.14
CA ILE A 391 8.92 52.66 3.97
C ILE A 391 9.07 51.49 2.99
N VAL A 392 8.66 51.70 1.73
CA VAL A 392 8.64 50.72 0.65
C VAL A 392 10.04 50.43 0.10
N CYS A 393 10.26 49.26 -0.47
CA CYS A 393 11.51 48.89 -1.14
C CYS A 393 11.75 49.78 -2.39
N ASN A 394 10.69 50.02 -3.13
CA ASN A 394 10.67 50.96 -4.28
C ASN A 394 9.23 51.48 -4.53
N ALA A 395 9.10 52.55 -5.34
CA ALA A 395 7.84 53.23 -5.55
C ALA A 395 6.72 52.35 -6.14
N ASN A 396 7.07 51.30 -6.88
CA ASN A 396 6.10 50.38 -7.52
C ASN A 396 5.52 49.34 -6.58
N GLU A 397 6.15 49.14 -5.41
CA GLU A 397 5.79 48.09 -4.42
C GLU A 397 5.07 48.69 -3.20
N SER A 398 4.07 49.54 -3.49
CA SER A 398 3.35 50.29 -2.45
C SER A 398 2.33 49.45 -1.68
N ALA A 399 1.86 49.97 -0.55
CA ALA A 399 0.82 49.31 0.28
C ALA A 399 -0.48 49.02 -0.53
N ALA A 400 -0.84 49.87 -1.52
CA ALA A 400 -2.02 49.64 -2.33
C ALA A 400 -1.94 48.37 -3.18
N LYS A 401 -0.75 47.89 -3.47
CA LYS A 401 -0.55 46.63 -4.21
C LYS A 401 -0.97 45.38 -3.42
N ALA A 402 -0.95 45.44 -2.10
CA ALA A 402 -1.36 44.32 -1.26
C ALA A 402 -2.87 44.29 -0.94
N VAL A 403 -3.69 45.09 -1.64
CA VAL A 403 -5.16 45.09 -1.49
C VAL A 403 -5.85 45.27 -2.85
N ASN A 404 -5.19 44.97 -3.96
CA ASN A 404 -5.69 45.15 -5.31
C ASN A 404 -6.41 43.92 -5.90
N GLY A 405 -6.42 42.80 -5.15
CA GLY A 405 -7.06 41.55 -5.57
C GLY A 405 -6.20 40.68 -6.51
N SER A 406 -4.93 41.04 -6.71
CA SER A 406 -4.04 40.36 -7.66
C SER A 406 -2.80 39.76 -6.98
N VAL A 407 -2.34 38.62 -7.51
CA VAL A 407 -1.02 38.04 -7.26
C VAL A 407 -0.25 37.76 -8.54
N SER A 408 -0.81 38.15 -9.69
CA SER A 408 -0.31 37.79 -11.03
C SER A 408 0.35 38.95 -11.78
N GLY A 409 0.45 40.12 -11.17
CA GLY A 409 1.08 41.32 -11.78
C GLY A 409 2.61 41.31 -11.77
N GLY A 410 3.23 40.15 -11.49
CA GLY A 410 4.68 39.99 -11.43
C GLY A 410 5.30 40.43 -10.10
N THR A 411 6.63 40.45 -10.04
CA THR A 411 7.39 40.65 -8.78
C THR A 411 7.23 42.03 -8.15
N THR A 412 6.65 43.00 -8.84
CA THR A 412 6.34 44.35 -8.32
C THR A 412 4.88 44.51 -7.87
N ASP A 413 4.03 43.51 -8.05
CA ASP A 413 2.61 43.54 -7.65
C ASP A 413 2.41 43.11 -6.19
N LYS A 414 3.17 43.77 -5.29
CA LYS A 414 3.17 43.48 -3.86
C LYS A 414 3.50 44.71 -3.03
N PHE A 415 3.20 44.69 -1.75
CA PHE A 415 3.82 45.56 -0.75
C PHE A 415 5.17 44.97 -0.35
N CYS A 416 6.23 45.76 -0.55
CA CYS A 416 7.58 45.42 -0.05
C CYS A 416 8.09 46.48 0.91
N SER A 417 8.73 46.05 2.01
CA SER A 417 9.32 46.97 2.97
C SER A 417 10.65 46.48 3.56
N LEU A 418 11.66 47.41 3.58
CA LEU A 418 12.95 47.22 4.21
C LEU A 418 13.07 47.97 5.56
N ALA A 419 12.02 48.68 6.01
CA ALA A 419 12.03 49.42 7.25
C ALA A 419 12.40 48.51 8.46
N SER A 420 13.00 49.09 9.51
CA SER A 420 13.27 48.36 10.75
C SER A 420 11.99 47.89 11.44
N SER A 421 10.93 48.70 11.41
CA SER A 421 9.58 48.32 11.81
C SER A 421 8.70 48.17 10.55
N LYS A 422 8.22 46.97 10.26
CA LYS A 422 7.49 46.65 9.06
C LYS A 422 6.01 46.46 9.37
N TRP A 423 5.16 47.23 8.70
CA TRP A 423 3.72 47.13 8.87
C TRP A 423 2.95 47.54 7.59
N LEU A 424 1.76 46.98 7.44
CA LEU A 424 0.78 47.30 6.42
C LEU A 424 -0.54 47.57 7.12
N ARG A 425 -1.19 48.72 6.86
CA ARG A 425 -2.47 49.14 7.43
C ARG A 425 -3.47 49.42 6.31
N VAL A 426 -4.71 48.98 6.51
CA VAL A 426 -5.85 49.23 5.59
C VAL A 426 -6.95 49.98 6.35
N ASP A 427 -7.51 51.05 5.73
CA ASP A 427 -8.75 51.68 6.16
C ASP A 427 -9.90 51.05 5.43
N LEU A 428 -10.78 50.29 6.07
CA LEU A 428 -11.94 49.63 5.50
C LEU A 428 -13.06 50.62 5.07
N GLY A 429 -12.84 51.95 5.28
CA GLY A 429 -13.73 53.05 4.92
C GLY A 429 -14.83 53.31 5.95
N SER A 430 -15.29 52.32 6.66
CA SER A 430 -16.25 52.41 7.78
C SER A 430 -16.07 51.24 8.74
N SER A 431 -16.65 51.36 9.91
CA SER A 431 -16.66 50.23 10.85
C SER A 431 -17.37 49.02 10.26
N ARG A 432 -16.67 47.88 10.25
CA ARG A 432 -17.12 46.58 9.71
C ARG A 432 -16.89 45.50 10.78
N THR A 433 -17.65 44.43 10.70
CA THR A 433 -17.34 43.23 11.49
C THR A 433 -16.28 42.41 10.74
N VAL A 434 -15.09 42.33 11.31
CA VAL A 434 -13.98 41.52 10.80
C VAL A 434 -14.00 40.17 11.49
N ARG A 435 -13.87 39.07 10.70
CA ARG A 435 -13.96 37.69 11.14
C ARG A 435 -12.71 36.88 10.78
N SER A 436 -12.06 37.23 9.70
CA SER A 436 -10.84 36.52 9.27
C SER A 436 -9.96 37.38 8.38
N PHE A 437 -8.70 36.94 8.26
CA PHE A 437 -7.69 37.49 7.38
C PHE A 437 -7.10 36.40 6.51
N VAL A 438 -6.81 36.72 5.24
CA VAL A 438 -5.98 35.91 4.37
C VAL A 438 -4.78 36.75 3.94
N ILE A 439 -3.58 36.19 4.11
CA ILE A 439 -2.35 36.86 3.70
C ILE A 439 -1.68 36.00 2.63
N LYS A 440 -1.42 36.61 1.46
CA LYS A 440 -0.66 35.98 0.39
C LYS A 440 0.76 36.53 0.42
N HIS A 441 1.70 35.66 0.75
CA HIS A 441 3.11 35.92 0.91
C HIS A 441 3.87 35.82 -0.42
N ALA A 442 5.18 35.95 -0.41
CA ALA A 442 6.06 35.91 -1.59
C ALA A 442 5.80 34.74 -2.53
N GLY A 443 5.70 33.52 -2.01
CA GLY A 443 5.46 32.33 -2.82
C GLY A 443 4.09 32.28 -3.51
N ALA A 444 3.09 33.03 -3.02
CA ALA A 444 1.79 33.14 -3.69
C ALA A 444 1.89 33.99 -4.97
N GLY A 445 2.83 34.92 -5.06
CA GLY A 445 3.12 35.72 -6.25
C GLY A 445 4.21 35.13 -7.15
N GLY A 446 4.62 33.87 -6.91
CA GLY A 446 5.62 33.18 -7.72
C GLY A 446 7.07 33.42 -7.33
N GLU A 447 7.32 34.13 -6.20
CA GLU A 447 8.66 34.28 -5.67
C GLU A 447 9.09 33.04 -4.83
N ALA A 448 10.38 32.96 -4.44
CA ALA A 448 10.86 31.86 -3.64
C ALA A 448 10.14 31.77 -2.27
N THR A 449 9.70 30.56 -1.88
CA THR A 449 9.00 30.34 -0.61
C THR A 449 9.87 30.64 0.62
N ALA A 450 11.19 30.65 0.48
CA ALA A 450 12.12 31.14 1.48
C ALA A 450 11.92 32.63 1.86
N TRP A 451 11.23 33.39 1.02
CA TRP A 451 10.87 34.79 1.25
C TRP A 451 9.46 34.98 1.83
N ASN A 452 8.73 33.91 2.10
CA ASN A 452 7.46 34.00 2.82
C ASN A 452 7.67 34.57 4.22
N THR A 453 6.74 35.42 4.65
CA THR A 453 6.80 36.03 5.99
C THR A 453 6.71 34.96 7.07
N LYS A 454 7.69 34.95 8.00
CA LYS A 454 7.81 33.93 9.04
C LYS A 454 6.99 34.24 10.28
N ALA A 455 7.06 35.51 10.77
CA ALA A 455 6.37 35.88 12.01
C ALA A 455 5.73 37.25 11.89
N PHE A 456 4.49 37.36 12.40
CA PHE A 456 3.71 38.61 12.33
C PHE A 456 2.54 38.61 13.33
N THR A 457 1.95 39.79 13.53
CA THR A 457 0.68 39.95 14.25
C THR A 457 -0.36 40.63 13.39
N LEU A 458 -1.62 40.26 13.58
CA LEU A 458 -2.80 40.90 13.02
C LEU A 458 -3.47 41.73 14.09
N GLN A 459 -3.83 42.94 13.74
CA GLN A 459 -4.39 43.90 14.68
C GLN A 459 -5.61 44.60 14.06
N THR A 460 -6.55 44.97 14.92
CA THR A 460 -7.76 45.72 14.58
C THR A 460 -7.82 47.01 15.40
N SER A 461 -8.46 48.04 14.83
CA SER A 461 -8.71 49.31 15.51
C SER A 461 -9.99 49.97 14.99
N THR A 462 -10.67 50.72 15.84
CA THR A 462 -11.84 51.52 15.45
C THR A 462 -11.45 52.97 15.13
N ASP A 463 -10.36 53.47 15.69
CA ASP A 463 -9.90 54.87 15.60
C ASP A 463 -8.57 55.07 14.83
N GLY A 464 -7.91 53.96 14.48
CA GLY A 464 -6.57 53.98 13.81
C GLY A 464 -5.40 54.35 14.70
N ALA A 465 -5.63 54.59 15.98
CA ALA A 465 -4.66 54.95 16.99
C ALA A 465 -4.44 53.83 18.04
N THR A 466 -5.54 53.31 18.61
CA THR A 466 -5.55 52.23 19.58
C THR A 466 -5.69 50.88 18.90
N TRP A 467 -4.75 49.98 19.08
CA TRP A 467 -4.68 48.70 18.38
C TRP A 467 -4.85 47.52 19.31
N THR A 468 -5.71 46.57 18.91
CA THR A 468 -5.84 45.29 19.60
C THR A 468 -5.27 44.17 18.70
N THR A 469 -4.33 43.39 19.23
CA THR A 469 -3.82 42.19 18.56
C THR A 469 -4.88 41.10 18.58
N VAL A 470 -5.24 40.58 17.42
CA VAL A 470 -6.30 39.56 17.24
C VAL A 470 -5.74 38.20 16.79
N ALA A 471 -4.52 38.19 16.26
CA ALA A 471 -3.79 36.95 15.96
C ALA A 471 -2.26 37.20 16.05
N THR A 472 -1.52 36.19 16.48
CA THR A 472 -0.07 36.17 16.53
C THR A 472 0.45 34.91 15.87
N VAL A 473 1.34 35.06 14.89
CA VAL A 473 2.00 33.98 14.17
C VAL A 473 3.48 34.05 14.46
N SER A 474 4.04 33.04 15.12
CA SER A 474 5.45 32.96 15.51
C SER A 474 6.35 32.24 14.51
N ALA A 475 5.75 31.32 13.71
CA ALA A 475 6.46 30.61 12.68
C ALA A 475 5.47 30.14 11.58
N SER A 476 5.67 30.63 10.37
CA SER A 476 4.92 30.20 9.18
C SER A 476 5.88 30.09 8.02
N SER A 477 5.68 29.11 7.14
CA SER A 477 6.40 28.96 5.87
C SER A 477 5.45 28.91 4.66
N ALA A 478 4.14 28.93 4.91
CA ALA A 478 3.13 28.82 3.86
C ALA A 478 3.10 30.05 2.95
N SER A 479 2.82 29.86 1.66
CA SER A 479 2.64 30.94 0.70
C SER A 479 1.33 31.71 0.88
N VAL A 480 0.32 31.04 1.43
CA VAL A 480 -0.97 31.64 1.81
C VAL A 480 -1.30 31.22 3.24
N THR A 481 -1.65 32.19 4.09
CA THR A 481 -2.06 31.93 5.48
C THR A 481 -3.45 32.48 5.73
N THR A 482 -4.27 31.74 6.48
CA THR A 482 -5.62 32.13 6.84
C THR A 482 -5.77 32.16 8.36
N HIS A 483 -6.37 33.23 8.89
CA HIS A 483 -6.49 33.47 10.32
C HIS A 483 -7.93 33.86 10.66
N ALA A 484 -8.70 32.91 11.18
CA ALA A 484 -10.00 33.19 11.80
C ALA A 484 -9.79 33.88 13.15
N ILE A 485 -10.62 34.87 13.45
CA ILE A 485 -10.61 35.60 14.73
C ILE A 485 -12.00 35.63 15.35
N THR A 486 -12.08 35.87 16.65
CA THR A 486 -13.37 36.25 17.25
C THR A 486 -13.89 37.50 16.57
N PRO A 487 -15.13 37.51 16.04
CA PRO A 487 -15.70 38.63 15.29
C PRO A 487 -15.56 39.96 16.06
N ARG A 488 -15.01 40.98 15.40
CA ARG A 488 -14.79 42.30 16.01
C ARG A 488 -15.18 43.43 15.07
N THR A 489 -15.75 44.47 15.62
CA THR A 489 -15.98 45.71 14.90
C THR A 489 -14.65 46.48 14.77
N ALA A 490 -14.26 46.78 13.52
CA ALA A 490 -13.06 47.55 13.21
C ALA A 490 -13.27 48.38 11.95
N ARG A 491 -12.65 49.56 11.90
CA ARG A 491 -12.49 50.36 10.68
C ARG A 491 -11.10 50.18 10.10
N TYR A 492 -10.11 49.94 10.94
CA TYR A 492 -8.72 49.80 10.51
C TYR A 492 -8.20 48.41 10.87
N VAL A 493 -7.44 47.84 9.97
CA VAL A 493 -6.69 46.59 10.19
C VAL A 493 -5.21 46.83 9.93
N ARG A 494 -4.34 46.10 10.65
CA ARG A 494 -2.90 46.20 10.49
C ARG A 494 -2.21 44.85 10.61
N LEU A 495 -1.33 44.59 9.65
CA LEU A 495 -0.37 43.48 9.67
C LEU A 495 0.97 44.05 10.16
N ASN A 496 1.48 43.63 11.32
CA ASN A 496 2.82 43.96 11.81
C ASN A 496 3.73 42.75 11.61
N ILE A 497 4.87 42.94 10.95
CA ILE A 497 5.78 41.87 10.55
C ILE A 497 7.02 41.96 11.47
N SER A 498 7.24 40.92 12.29
CA SER A 498 8.38 40.80 13.19
C SER A 498 9.54 40.02 12.55
N THR A 499 9.26 39.02 11.72
CA THR A 499 10.30 38.29 10.98
C THR A 499 9.86 38.16 9.52
N PRO A 500 10.51 38.89 8.59
CA PRO A 500 10.02 39.07 7.22
C PRO A 500 10.19 37.85 6.33
N THR A 501 11.16 36.95 6.61
CA THR A 501 11.47 35.83 5.73
C THR A 501 11.95 34.60 6.50
N GLN A 502 12.05 33.45 5.81
CA GLN A 502 12.58 32.19 6.35
C GLN A 502 14.12 32.19 6.41
N ASN A 503 14.77 32.88 5.47
CA ASN A 503 16.21 32.80 5.21
C ASN A 503 17.01 34.02 5.70
N GLY A 504 16.37 34.94 6.45
CA GLY A 504 17.03 36.13 7.00
C GLY A 504 17.11 37.34 6.04
N ASP A 505 16.53 37.26 4.84
CA ASP A 505 16.38 38.44 3.96
C ASP A 505 15.54 39.50 4.70
N PRO A 506 15.98 40.76 4.77
CA PRO A 506 15.32 41.79 5.56
C PRO A 506 14.04 42.36 4.95
N ALA A 507 13.70 42.03 3.71
CA ALA A 507 12.54 42.60 3.03
C ALA A 507 11.26 41.79 3.34
N ALA A 508 10.23 42.46 3.84
CA ALA A 508 8.88 41.90 3.88
C ALA A 508 8.24 42.00 2.50
N ARG A 509 7.51 40.93 2.09
CA ARG A 509 6.82 40.83 0.78
C ARG A 509 5.43 40.30 1.01
N ILE A 510 4.41 41.16 0.80
CA ILE A 510 2.98 40.82 0.93
C ILE A 510 2.29 41.11 -0.41
N TYR A 511 1.80 40.07 -1.05
CA TYR A 511 1.06 40.19 -2.32
C TYR A 511 -0.38 40.58 -2.07
N GLU A 512 -1.04 40.00 -1.06
CA GLU A 512 -2.40 40.40 -0.68
C GLU A 512 -2.64 40.30 0.81
N LEU A 513 -3.40 41.24 1.36
CA LEU A 513 -4.02 41.23 2.66
C LEU A 513 -5.53 41.34 2.47
N GLU A 514 -6.22 40.21 2.55
CA GLU A 514 -7.67 40.14 2.44
C GLU A 514 -8.29 40.15 3.84
N VAL A 515 -9.49 40.75 3.95
CA VAL A 515 -10.22 40.89 5.22
C VAL A 515 -11.68 40.51 4.99
N TYR A 516 -12.22 39.66 5.86
CA TYR A 516 -13.59 39.12 5.74
C TYR A 516 -14.38 39.26 7.05
#